data_fd6a304c2674908a326fd27f79149014
#
_entry.id   fd6a304c2674908a326fd27f79149014
#
_cell.length_a   1.000
_cell.length_b   1.000
_cell.length_c   1.000
_cell.angle_alpha   90.00
_cell.angle_beta   90.00
_cell.angle_gamma   90.00
#
_symmetry.space_group_name_H-M   'P 1'
#
loop_
_entity.id
_entity.type
_entity.pdbx_description
1 polymer ?
#
loop_
_entity_poly.entity_id
_entity_poly.type
_entity_poly.pdbx_seq_one_letter_code
_entity_poly.pdbx_strand_id
1 'polypeptide(L)'
;IHVDRRGRSILDYPADFQLPESDAGWYKVGTAGLYLDPGAPGVADRLVATFRELVSNYPQLDGLHLDYIRHPGVLPFVPGSRFGIGLDYGYGPESRLRFRRETGVRGPYANEASPDPSRLVNANRWDQWRRDKVTELVAKIGTATGEVVPELRLSAAVISYVDRAYLSLAQDWRRWLEDGLLDFAVPMVYSKDERLFRYQVESYAQGATAERIWAGVGVWLFEKQPERARNQIDIVGATAIAGDALFSYDSI
;
A
#
# COMPACT_ATOMS: atom_id res chain seq x y z
N ILE A 1 14.01 -7.02 4.81
CA ILE A 1 13.45 -7.47 3.52
C ILE A 1 12.28 -8.38 3.79
N HIS A 2 11.23 -8.26 2.98
CA HIS A 2 10.05 -9.09 3.11
C HIS A 2 10.32 -10.56 2.76
N VAL A 3 9.68 -11.44 3.53
CA VAL A 3 9.64 -12.89 3.29
C VAL A 3 8.17 -13.31 3.17
N ASP A 4 7.86 -14.13 2.18
CA ASP A 4 6.51 -14.60 1.96
C ASP A 4 6.10 -15.74 2.93
N ARG A 5 4.84 -16.13 2.90
CA ARG A 5 4.30 -17.21 3.73
C ARG A 5 4.96 -18.57 3.49
N ARG A 6 5.61 -18.77 2.35
CA ARG A 6 6.36 -19.98 2.01
C ARG A 6 7.83 -19.92 2.42
N GLY A 7 8.24 -18.84 3.10
CA GLY A 7 9.63 -18.63 3.56
C GLY A 7 10.58 -18.14 2.49
N ARG A 8 10.09 -17.69 1.32
CA ARG A 8 10.91 -17.17 0.23
C ARG A 8 11.11 -15.68 0.40
N SER A 9 12.35 -15.23 0.23
CA SER A 9 12.63 -13.80 0.18
C SER A 9 12.04 -13.16 -1.07
N ILE A 10 11.66 -11.90 -0.98
CA ILE A 10 11.26 -11.10 -2.15
C ILE A 10 12.39 -11.03 -3.20
N LEU A 11 13.64 -11.22 -2.78
CA LEU A 11 14.81 -11.29 -3.66
C LEU A 11 14.86 -12.58 -4.48
N ASP A 12 14.13 -13.62 -4.06
CA ASP A 12 14.02 -14.88 -4.80
C ASP A 12 13.10 -14.78 -6.03
N TYR A 13 12.45 -13.63 -6.19
CA TYR A 13 11.58 -13.32 -7.31
C TYR A 13 12.20 -12.20 -8.15
N PRO A 14 12.96 -12.51 -9.19
CA PRO A 14 13.46 -11.50 -10.12
C PRO A 14 12.29 -10.80 -10.82
N ALA A 15 12.50 -9.56 -11.25
CA ALA A 15 11.46 -8.74 -11.88
C ALA A 15 10.83 -9.35 -13.15
N ASP A 16 11.54 -10.27 -13.78
CA ASP A 16 11.15 -11.02 -14.97
C ASP A 16 10.68 -12.45 -14.66
N PHE A 17 10.52 -12.81 -13.38
CA PHE A 17 10.03 -14.13 -13.00
C PHE A 17 8.68 -14.41 -13.65
N GLN A 18 8.66 -15.41 -14.51
CA GLN A 18 7.45 -15.88 -15.16
C GLN A 18 6.97 -17.17 -14.50
N LEU A 19 5.68 -17.24 -14.22
CA LEU A 19 5.06 -18.50 -13.86
C LEU A 19 5.13 -19.49 -15.03
N PRO A 20 5.01 -20.82 -14.74
CA PRO A 20 4.96 -21.84 -15.79
C PRO A 20 3.98 -21.47 -16.91
N GLU A 21 4.27 -21.90 -18.12
CA GLU A 21 3.56 -21.52 -19.35
C GLU A 21 2.03 -21.64 -19.29
N SER A 22 1.52 -22.59 -18.50
CA SER A 22 0.09 -22.73 -18.20
C SER A 22 -0.53 -21.50 -17.56
N ASP A 23 0.29 -20.70 -16.84
CA ASP A 23 -0.16 -19.52 -16.09
C ASP A 23 0.53 -18.24 -16.59
N ALA A 24 1.44 -18.37 -17.55
CA ALA A 24 2.39 -17.34 -17.99
C ALA A 24 1.77 -16.09 -18.61
N GLY A 25 0.54 -16.16 -19.09
CA GLY A 25 -0.13 -14.98 -19.63
C GLY A 25 -0.61 -13.97 -18.57
N TRP A 26 -0.56 -14.34 -17.27
CA TRP A 26 -1.39 -13.69 -16.27
C TRP A 26 -0.65 -13.11 -15.07
N TYR A 27 0.63 -13.50 -14.84
CA TYR A 27 1.35 -13.08 -13.66
C TYR A 27 2.75 -12.56 -13.99
N LYS A 28 3.02 -11.31 -13.73
CA LYS A 28 4.38 -10.85 -13.44
C LYS A 28 4.55 -10.88 -11.93
N VAL A 29 5.27 -11.86 -11.43
CA VAL A 29 5.76 -11.86 -10.06
C VAL A 29 7.09 -11.14 -10.07
N GLY A 30 7.07 -9.87 -9.79
CA GLY A 30 8.28 -9.09 -9.68
C GLY A 30 7.95 -7.78 -8.98
N THR A 31 8.81 -7.39 -8.09
CA THR A 31 8.76 -6.06 -7.52
C THR A 31 9.93 -5.28 -8.11
N ALA A 32 9.65 -4.14 -8.67
CA ALA A 32 10.67 -3.23 -9.19
C ALA A 32 11.46 -2.57 -8.05
N GLY A 33 11.91 -3.33 -7.06
CA GLY A 33 12.68 -2.79 -5.94
C GLY A 33 12.64 -3.64 -4.67
N LEU A 34 13.39 -3.20 -3.68
CA LEU A 34 13.44 -3.79 -2.36
C LEU A 34 12.34 -3.22 -1.48
N TYR A 35 11.50 -4.10 -0.96
CA TYR A 35 10.54 -3.75 0.08
C TYR A 35 11.12 -4.09 1.45
N LEU A 36 11.10 -3.12 2.35
CA LEU A 36 11.46 -3.31 3.75
C LEU A 36 10.21 -3.75 4.53
N ASP A 37 10.37 -4.76 5.39
CA ASP A 37 9.27 -5.26 6.23
C ASP A 37 9.11 -4.38 7.49
N PRO A 38 8.03 -3.61 7.64
CA PRO A 38 7.82 -2.77 8.83
C PRO A 38 7.70 -3.56 10.13
N GLY A 39 7.37 -4.85 10.02
CA GLY A 39 7.34 -5.77 11.16
C GLY A 39 8.73 -6.13 11.69
N ALA A 40 9.76 -6.04 10.86
CA ALA A 40 11.13 -6.33 11.28
C ALA A 40 11.70 -5.21 12.17
N PRO A 41 12.48 -5.56 13.23
CA PRO A 41 13.11 -4.58 14.10
C PRO A 41 14.01 -3.59 13.34
N GLY A 42 13.98 -2.32 13.74
CA GLY A 42 14.84 -1.26 13.21
C GLY A 42 14.43 -0.71 11.83
N VAL A 43 13.51 -1.36 11.10
CA VAL A 43 13.07 -0.88 9.78
C VAL A 43 12.31 0.43 9.91
N ALA A 44 11.33 0.49 10.81
CA ALA A 44 10.58 1.72 11.03
C ALA A 44 11.49 2.87 11.47
N ASP A 45 12.41 2.62 12.41
CA ASP A 45 13.30 3.65 12.93
C ASP A 45 14.25 4.18 11.84
N ARG A 46 14.74 3.30 10.96
CA ARG A 46 15.58 3.70 9.81
C ARG A 46 14.82 4.57 8.82
N LEU A 47 13.59 4.18 8.47
CA LEU A 47 12.76 4.94 7.54
C LEU A 47 12.37 6.31 8.13
N VAL A 48 11.97 6.34 9.39
CA VAL A 48 11.66 7.58 10.11
C VAL A 48 12.87 8.53 10.12
N ALA A 49 14.07 8.01 10.41
CA ALA A 49 15.29 8.81 10.38
C ALA A 49 15.55 9.40 8.98
N THR A 50 15.31 8.61 7.92
CA THR A 50 15.45 9.07 6.52
C THR A 50 14.47 10.20 6.19
N PHE A 51 13.19 10.08 6.58
CA PHE A 51 12.21 11.13 6.33
C PHE A 51 12.50 12.38 7.16
N ARG A 52 12.93 12.21 8.41
CA ARG A 52 13.36 13.34 9.26
C ARG A 52 14.54 14.10 8.66
N GLU A 53 15.56 13.37 8.16
CA GLU A 53 16.70 13.96 7.45
C GLU A 53 16.24 14.72 6.19
N LEU A 54 15.32 14.14 5.41
CA LEU A 54 14.78 14.78 4.22
C LEU A 54 14.15 16.14 4.54
N VAL A 55 13.22 16.18 5.50
CA VAL A 55 12.54 17.44 5.86
C VAL A 55 13.47 18.45 6.56
N SER A 56 14.49 17.97 7.27
CA SER A 56 15.51 18.85 7.86
C SER A 56 16.37 19.52 6.79
N ASN A 57 16.67 18.82 5.71
CA ASN A 57 17.46 19.36 4.59
C ASN A 57 16.60 20.24 3.65
N TYR A 58 15.29 20.04 3.62
CA TYR A 58 14.36 20.77 2.75
C TYR A 58 13.16 21.30 3.54
N PRO A 59 13.39 22.25 4.49
CA PRO A 59 12.33 22.75 5.37
C PRO A 59 11.26 23.58 4.66
N GLN A 60 11.46 23.93 3.40
CA GLN A 60 10.50 24.66 2.55
C GLN A 60 9.46 23.75 1.88
N LEU A 61 9.50 22.43 2.11
CA LEU A 61 8.49 21.54 1.59
C LEU A 61 7.13 21.78 2.23
N ASP A 62 6.07 21.85 1.43
CA ASP A 62 4.69 21.94 1.91
C ASP A 62 4.14 20.59 2.40
N GLY A 63 4.74 19.48 1.96
CA GLY A 63 4.28 18.14 2.36
C GLY A 63 5.18 17.01 1.87
N LEU A 64 4.89 15.83 2.40
CA LEU A 64 5.46 14.56 1.96
C LEU A 64 4.36 13.67 1.40
N HIS A 65 4.66 13.02 0.28
CA HIS A 65 3.78 12.03 -0.33
C HIS A 65 4.41 10.65 -0.24
N LEU A 66 3.80 9.74 0.53
CA LEU A 66 4.27 8.39 0.73
C LEU A 66 3.78 7.50 -0.41
N ASP A 67 4.68 6.96 -1.20
CA ASP A 67 4.36 5.89 -2.14
C ASP A 67 4.88 4.54 -1.63
N TYR A 68 4.29 3.45 -2.12
CA TYR A 68 4.63 2.08 -1.70
C TYR A 68 4.57 1.83 -0.19
N ILE A 69 3.83 2.63 0.57
CA ILE A 69 3.58 2.46 2.00
C ILE A 69 2.60 1.31 2.24
N ARG A 70 3.04 0.11 1.93
CA ARG A 70 2.27 -1.14 1.97
C ARG A 70 3.18 -2.36 1.88
N HIS A 71 2.63 -3.52 2.15
CA HIS A 71 3.31 -4.77 1.80
C HIS A 71 3.37 -4.95 0.27
N PRO A 72 4.38 -5.67 -0.24
CA PRO A 72 4.44 -6.01 -1.66
C PRO A 72 3.22 -6.86 -2.02
N GLY A 73 2.62 -6.57 -3.17
CA GLY A 73 1.47 -7.30 -3.68
C GLY A 73 1.81 -8.03 -4.95
N VAL A 74 1.51 -9.32 -5.01
CA VAL A 74 1.32 -10.00 -6.28
C VAL A 74 -0.11 -9.72 -6.70
N LEU A 75 -0.28 -9.05 -7.83
CA LEU A 75 -1.57 -8.75 -8.41
C LEU A 75 -1.84 -9.75 -9.55
N PRO A 76 -2.40 -10.94 -9.29
CA PRO A 76 -2.91 -11.76 -10.38
C PRO A 76 -4.09 -11.04 -11.01
N PHE A 77 -4.04 -10.98 -12.31
CA PHE A 77 -5.01 -10.26 -13.13
C PHE A 77 -6.03 -11.22 -13.76
N VAL A 78 -6.29 -12.36 -13.15
CA VAL A 78 -7.24 -13.34 -13.71
C VAL A 78 -8.59 -13.15 -13.06
N PRO A 79 -9.63 -12.77 -13.81
CA PRO A 79 -10.99 -12.79 -13.31
C PRO A 79 -11.32 -14.20 -12.76
N GLY A 80 -11.76 -14.25 -11.51
CA GLY A 80 -12.09 -15.51 -10.85
C GLY A 80 -10.92 -16.27 -10.22
N SER A 81 -9.67 -15.81 -10.34
CA SER A 81 -8.59 -16.38 -9.54
C SER A 81 -8.85 -16.10 -8.06
N ARG A 82 -8.91 -17.14 -7.27
CA ARG A 82 -8.95 -17.01 -5.83
C ARG A 82 -7.57 -16.56 -5.37
N PHE A 83 -7.46 -15.30 -5.05
CA PHE A 83 -6.37 -14.85 -4.21
C PHE A 83 -6.47 -15.57 -2.88
N GLY A 84 -5.36 -16.01 -2.37
CA GLY A 84 -5.30 -16.26 -0.95
C GLY A 84 -5.78 -14.99 -0.26
N ILE A 85 -6.93 -15.02 0.36
CA ILE A 85 -7.38 -13.95 1.24
C ILE A 85 -6.37 -13.91 2.37
N GLY A 86 -5.68 -12.78 2.50
CA GLY A 86 -4.67 -12.59 3.53
C GLY A 86 -3.37 -12.02 2.98
N LEU A 87 -2.57 -11.54 3.88
CA LEU A 87 -1.27 -10.96 3.58
C LEU A 87 -0.26 -12.08 3.33
N ASP A 88 0.35 -12.10 2.15
CA ASP A 88 1.33 -13.14 1.79
C ASP A 88 2.76 -12.82 2.21
N TYR A 89 3.07 -11.55 2.52
CA TYR A 89 4.38 -11.10 2.94
C TYR A 89 4.44 -10.70 4.41
N GLY A 90 5.66 -10.47 4.92
CA GLY A 90 5.89 -10.12 6.32
C GLY A 90 6.14 -11.34 7.22
N TYR A 91 6.43 -12.51 6.67
CA TYR A 91 6.66 -13.76 7.43
C TYR A 91 8.14 -13.98 7.80
N GLY A 92 8.96 -12.95 7.75
CA GLY A 92 10.35 -13.01 8.16
C GLY A 92 10.53 -13.49 9.62
N PRO A 93 11.62 -14.20 9.93
CA PRO A 93 11.85 -14.74 11.28
C PRO A 93 11.87 -13.65 12.34
N GLU A 94 12.44 -12.49 12.04
CA GLU A 94 12.48 -11.35 12.98
C GLU A 94 11.09 -10.77 13.26
N SER A 95 10.24 -10.66 12.23
CA SER A 95 8.85 -10.19 12.38
C SER A 95 8.02 -11.17 13.21
N ARG A 96 8.20 -12.48 12.99
CA ARG A 96 7.53 -13.53 13.78
C ARG A 96 7.97 -13.52 15.26
N LEU A 97 9.26 -13.35 15.50
CA LEU A 97 9.80 -13.24 16.86
C LEU A 97 9.28 -11.98 17.55
N ARG A 98 9.22 -10.86 16.86
CA ARG A 98 8.66 -9.60 17.37
C ARG A 98 7.18 -9.72 17.69
N PHE A 99 6.38 -10.30 16.80
CA PHE A 99 4.95 -10.57 17.05
C PHE A 99 4.75 -11.33 18.35
N ARG A 100 5.50 -12.43 18.55
CA ARG A 100 5.41 -13.23 19.77
C ARG A 100 5.77 -12.43 21.02
N ARG A 101 6.80 -11.60 20.95
CA ARG A 101 7.19 -10.74 22.09
C ARG A 101 6.16 -9.68 22.42
N GLU A 102 5.58 -9.05 21.42
CA GLU A 102 4.60 -7.97 21.62
C GLU A 102 3.21 -8.48 22.04
N THR A 103 2.81 -9.64 21.54
CA THR A 103 1.44 -10.13 21.73
C THR A 103 1.30 -11.28 22.73
N GLY A 104 2.40 -11.94 23.08
CA GLY A 104 2.39 -13.18 23.85
C GLY A 104 1.79 -14.38 23.10
N VAL A 105 1.38 -14.21 21.84
CA VAL A 105 0.69 -15.20 21.03
C VAL A 105 1.67 -15.99 20.18
N ARG A 106 1.48 -17.31 20.12
CA ARG A 106 2.20 -18.16 19.15
C ARG A 106 1.66 -17.89 17.75
N GLY A 107 2.51 -17.92 16.79
CA GLY A 107 2.11 -17.88 15.39
C GLY A 107 3.09 -17.07 14.53
N PRO A 108 2.91 -17.02 13.22
CA PRO A 108 1.73 -17.48 12.46
C PRO A 108 1.69 -18.99 12.17
N TYR A 109 2.78 -19.71 12.34
CA TYR A 109 2.82 -21.15 12.06
C TYR A 109 2.50 -21.99 13.29
N ALA A 110 1.88 -23.16 13.06
CA ALA A 110 1.61 -24.14 14.14
C ALA A 110 2.93 -24.63 14.76
N ASN A 111 3.96 -24.79 13.95
CA ASN A 111 5.34 -25.10 14.38
C ASN A 111 6.31 -24.06 13.78
N GLU A 112 6.83 -23.18 14.61
CA GLU A 112 7.76 -22.12 14.19
C GLU A 112 9.14 -22.65 13.80
N ALA A 113 9.55 -23.83 14.33
CA ALA A 113 10.81 -24.47 13.98
C ALA A 113 10.77 -25.18 12.61
N SER A 114 9.56 -25.55 12.16
CA SER A 114 9.29 -26.13 10.85
C SER A 114 8.04 -25.47 10.25
N PRO A 115 8.20 -24.28 9.66
CA PRO A 115 7.09 -23.51 9.12
C PRO A 115 6.37 -24.26 7.99
N ASP A 116 5.07 -24.44 8.14
CA ASP A 116 4.20 -25.02 7.12
C ASP A 116 3.14 -23.98 6.73
N PRO A 117 3.19 -23.43 5.51
CA PRO A 117 2.27 -22.40 5.05
C PRO A 117 0.82 -22.86 4.96
N SER A 118 0.57 -24.19 4.94
CA SER A 118 -0.78 -24.75 4.95
C SER A 118 -1.39 -24.84 6.37
N ARG A 119 -0.58 -24.66 7.40
CA ARG A 119 -0.96 -24.84 8.83
C ARG A 119 -0.74 -23.57 9.63
N LEU A 120 -1.37 -22.49 9.19
CA LEU A 120 -1.35 -21.23 9.95
C LEU A 120 -2.26 -21.31 11.18
N VAL A 121 -1.78 -20.71 12.28
CA VAL A 121 -2.54 -20.50 13.51
C VAL A 121 -2.62 -19.01 13.80
N ASN A 122 -3.71 -18.58 14.42
CA ASN A 122 -3.91 -17.16 14.75
C ASN A 122 -3.80 -16.19 13.54
N ALA A 123 -4.18 -16.64 12.35
CA ALA A 123 -4.00 -15.90 11.10
C ALA A 123 -4.57 -14.48 11.16
N ASN A 124 -5.78 -14.29 11.70
CA ASN A 124 -6.39 -12.97 11.82
C ASN A 124 -5.59 -12.03 12.73
N ARG A 125 -5.05 -12.53 13.85
CA ARG A 125 -4.22 -11.72 14.76
C ARG A 125 -2.88 -11.37 14.14
N TRP A 126 -2.31 -12.31 13.38
CA TRP A 126 -1.09 -12.09 12.62
C TRP A 126 -1.29 -11.04 11.51
N ASP A 127 -2.35 -11.15 10.74
CA ASP A 127 -2.69 -10.21 9.68
C ASP A 127 -2.97 -8.81 10.23
N GLN A 128 -3.70 -8.72 11.36
CA GLN A 128 -3.93 -7.44 12.02
C GLN A 128 -2.64 -6.82 12.51
N TRP A 129 -1.77 -7.59 13.18
CA TRP A 129 -0.48 -7.08 13.64
C TRP A 129 0.38 -6.53 12.49
N ARG A 130 0.41 -7.21 11.33
CA ARG A 130 1.13 -6.70 10.16
C ARG A 130 0.57 -5.38 9.63
N ARG A 131 -0.76 -5.24 9.59
CA ARG A 131 -1.41 -3.96 9.25
C ARG A 131 -1.06 -2.87 10.26
N ASP A 132 -1.09 -3.20 11.52
CA ASP A 132 -0.74 -2.26 12.59
C ASP A 132 0.72 -1.78 12.45
N LYS A 133 1.66 -2.63 12.01
CA LYS A 133 3.05 -2.20 11.79
C LYS A 133 3.20 -1.20 10.64
N VAL A 134 2.41 -1.31 9.59
CA VAL A 134 2.38 -0.28 8.52
C VAL A 134 1.73 1.00 9.04
N THR A 135 0.62 0.91 9.76
CA THR A 135 -0.06 2.05 10.38
C THR A 135 0.85 2.78 11.39
N GLU A 136 1.55 2.04 12.24
CA GLU A 136 2.55 2.59 13.18
C GLU A 136 3.69 3.31 12.45
N LEU A 137 4.11 2.80 11.30
CA LEU A 137 5.14 3.46 10.49
C LEU A 137 4.63 4.80 9.95
N VAL A 138 3.42 4.86 9.41
CA VAL A 138 2.80 6.11 8.94
C VAL A 138 2.72 7.12 10.09
N ALA A 139 2.22 6.71 11.25
CA ALA A 139 2.11 7.57 12.43
C ALA A 139 3.47 8.11 12.89
N LYS A 140 4.49 7.25 12.95
CA LYS A 140 5.86 7.64 13.33
C LYS A 140 6.48 8.63 12.35
N ILE A 141 6.27 8.43 11.04
CA ILE A 141 6.76 9.37 10.01
C ILE A 141 6.09 10.73 10.23
N GLY A 142 4.76 10.79 10.34
CA GLY A 142 4.03 12.04 10.57
C GLY A 142 4.50 12.78 11.83
N THR A 143 4.63 12.06 12.94
CA THR A 143 5.14 12.65 14.20
C THR A 143 6.56 13.21 14.02
N ALA A 144 7.49 12.41 13.50
CA ALA A 144 8.89 12.79 13.40
C ALA A 144 9.15 13.94 12.41
N THR A 145 8.37 14.03 11.35
CA THR A 145 8.48 15.11 10.36
C THR A 145 7.77 16.37 10.82
N GLY A 146 6.62 16.25 11.51
CA GLY A 146 5.92 17.38 12.14
C GLY A 146 6.69 18.03 13.29
N GLU A 147 7.57 17.29 13.99
CA GLU A 147 8.49 17.87 14.96
C GLU A 147 9.53 18.82 14.31
N VAL A 148 9.85 18.61 13.04
CA VAL A 148 10.82 19.44 12.29
C VAL A 148 10.11 20.58 11.54
N VAL A 149 9.00 20.26 10.87
CA VAL A 149 8.18 21.22 10.09
C VAL A 149 6.72 21.04 10.52
N PRO A 150 6.22 21.80 11.48
CA PRO A 150 4.89 21.62 12.07
C PRO A 150 3.71 21.67 11.08
N GLU A 151 3.82 22.47 10.03
CA GLU A 151 2.78 22.63 9.01
C GLU A 151 2.90 21.66 7.82
N LEU A 152 3.86 20.73 7.89
CA LEU A 152 4.11 19.77 6.84
C LEU A 152 2.92 18.81 6.68
N ARG A 153 2.32 18.79 5.50
CA ARG A 153 1.24 17.87 5.20
C ARG A 153 1.77 16.48 4.80
N LEU A 154 1.10 15.44 5.29
CA LEU A 154 1.42 14.06 4.97
C LEU A 154 0.31 13.43 4.14
N SER A 155 0.67 12.86 3.00
CA SER A 155 -0.26 12.18 2.11
C SER A 155 0.30 10.85 1.62
N ALA A 156 -0.53 10.01 1.00
CA ALA A 156 -0.07 8.73 0.48
C ALA A 156 -0.77 8.32 -0.81
N ALA A 157 -0.01 7.73 -1.72
CA ALA A 157 -0.53 6.94 -2.82
C ALA A 157 -1.05 5.60 -2.29
N VAL A 158 -2.33 5.33 -2.54
CA VAL A 158 -2.99 4.15 -1.98
C VAL A 158 -3.71 3.34 -3.05
N ILE A 159 -3.89 2.06 -2.78
CA ILE A 159 -4.62 1.18 -3.70
C ILE A 159 -6.10 1.57 -3.68
N SER A 160 -6.65 1.76 -4.88
CA SER A 160 -8.03 2.24 -5.08
C SER A 160 -9.10 1.28 -4.55
N TYR A 161 -8.83 -0.03 -4.61
CA TYR A 161 -9.70 -1.04 -4.01
C TYR A 161 -9.44 -1.17 -2.52
N VAL A 162 -10.31 -0.58 -1.70
CA VAL A 162 -10.16 -0.51 -0.23
C VAL A 162 -9.97 -1.89 0.40
N ASP A 163 -10.83 -2.84 0.06
CA ASP A 163 -10.76 -4.20 0.60
C ASP A 163 -9.44 -4.89 0.24
N ARG A 164 -8.96 -4.68 -0.97
CA ARG A 164 -7.68 -5.23 -1.41
C ARG A 164 -6.50 -4.59 -0.70
N ALA A 165 -6.52 -3.28 -0.55
CA ALA A 165 -5.52 -2.55 0.21
C ALA A 165 -5.41 -3.12 1.63
N TYR A 166 -6.53 -3.30 2.30
CA TYR A 166 -6.63 -3.83 3.64
C TYR A 166 -6.25 -5.31 3.75
N LEU A 167 -6.89 -6.17 2.94
CA LEU A 167 -6.77 -7.62 3.07
C LEU A 167 -5.46 -8.20 2.56
N SER A 168 -4.85 -7.57 1.53
CA SER A 168 -3.70 -8.15 0.83
C SER A 168 -2.41 -7.34 0.98
N LEU A 169 -2.50 -6.04 1.27
CA LEU A 169 -1.35 -5.13 1.20
C LEU A 169 -1.04 -4.43 2.52
N ALA A 170 -1.75 -4.73 3.58
CA ALA A 170 -1.63 -4.09 4.89
C ALA A 170 -1.81 -2.56 4.86
N GLN A 171 -2.52 -2.05 3.85
CA GLN A 171 -2.71 -0.63 3.62
C GLN A 171 -4.11 -0.19 4.08
N ASP A 172 -4.26 0.10 5.36
CA ASP A 172 -5.52 0.52 5.99
C ASP A 172 -5.72 2.04 5.88
N TRP A 173 -5.67 2.56 4.66
CA TRP A 173 -5.66 3.98 4.39
C TRP A 173 -6.94 4.72 4.77
N ARG A 174 -8.10 4.04 4.82
CA ARG A 174 -9.34 4.65 5.33
C ARG A 174 -9.17 5.03 6.79
N ARG A 175 -8.69 4.10 7.59
CA ARG A 175 -8.38 4.33 8.99
C ARG A 175 -7.33 5.43 9.17
N TRP A 176 -6.31 5.50 8.31
CA TRP A 176 -5.31 6.56 8.41
C TRP A 176 -5.89 7.96 8.22
N LEU A 177 -6.91 8.10 7.36
CA LEU A 177 -7.66 9.35 7.23
C LEU A 177 -8.55 9.60 8.46
N GLU A 178 -9.30 8.60 8.93
CA GLU A 178 -10.19 8.69 10.08
C GLU A 178 -9.44 9.06 11.36
N ASP A 179 -8.29 8.44 11.58
CA ASP A 179 -7.41 8.68 12.75
C ASP A 179 -6.56 9.96 12.59
N GLY A 180 -6.62 10.66 11.46
CA GLY A 180 -5.85 11.88 11.19
C GLY A 180 -4.35 11.65 10.98
N LEU A 181 -3.95 10.43 10.61
CA LEU A 181 -2.55 10.09 10.33
C LEU A 181 -2.08 10.59 8.96
N LEU A 182 -3.01 10.84 8.04
CA LEU A 182 -2.77 11.48 6.75
C LEU A 182 -3.66 12.72 6.63
N ASP A 183 -3.15 13.77 6.01
CA ASP A 183 -3.96 14.93 5.62
C ASP A 183 -4.88 14.59 4.45
N PHE A 184 -4.37 13.83 3.48
CA PHE A 184 -5.18 13.30 2.38
C PHE A 184 -4.60 12.01 1.80
N ALA A 185 -5.43 11.25 1.12
CA ALA A 185 -5.04 10.05 0.39
C ALA A 185 -5.28 10.20 -1.11
N VAL A 186 -4.41 9.56 -1.92
CA VAL A 186 -4.53 9.53 -3.37
C VAL A 186 -4.74 8.08 -3.83
N PRO A 187 -6.00 7.60 -3.85
CA PRO A 187 -6.31 6.29 -4.44
C PRO A 187 -5.93 6.27 -5.92
N MET A 188 -5.08 5.32 -6.31
CA MET A 188 -4.60 5.12 -7.68
C MET A 188 -5.70 4.47 -8.53
N VAL A 189 -6.64 5.28 -9.05
CA VAL A 189 -7.79 4.81 -9.85
C VAL A 189 -7.38 4.66 -11.31
N TYR A 190 -6.32 3.87 -11.56
CA TYR A 190 -5.75 3.70 -12.89
C TYR A 190 -6.55 2.69 -13.72
N SER A 191 -7.64 3.16 -14.31
CA SER A 191 -8.57 2.34 -15.10
C SER A 191 -8.89 2.95 -16.45
N LYS A 192 -8.89 2.10 -17.50
CA LYS A 192 -9.44 2.46 -18.81
C LYS A 192 -10.97 2.33 -18.86
N ASP A 193 -11.57 1.58 -17.94
CA ASP A 193 -13.03 1.48 -17.86
C ASP A 193 -13.59 2.68 -17.08
N GLU A 194 -14.29 3.56 -17.79
CA GLU A 194 -14.88 4.79 -17.21
C GLU A 194 -15.96 4.50 -16.18
N ARG A 195 -16.75 3.41 -16.38
CA ARG A 195 -17.79 3.04 -15.42
C ARG A 195 -17.19 2.57 -14.11
N LEU A 196 -16.10 1.81 -14.18
CA LEU A 196 -15.36 1.38 -13.00
C LEU A 196 -14.70 2.57 -12.30
N PHE A 197 -14.08 3.48 -13.07
CA PHE A 197 -13.50 4.71 -12.54
C PHE A 197 -14.56 5.53 -11.78
N ARG A 198 -15.68 5.82 -12.43
CA ARG A 198 -16.82 6.55 -11.86
C ARG A 198 -17.33 5.88 -10.59
N TYR A 199 -17.57 4.58 -10.62
CA TYR A 199 -18.03 3.82 -9.46
C TYR A 199 -17.09 3.97 -8.25
N GLN A 200 -15.78 3.87 -8.46
CA GLN A 200 -14.81 4.02 -7.38
C GLN A 200 -14.82 5.45 -6.81
N VAL A 201 -14.78 6.46 -7.67
CA VAL A 201 -14.77 7.87 -7.25
C VAL A 201 -16.06 8.24 -6.50
N GLU A 202 -17.22 7.84 -7.01
CA GLU A 202 -18.52 8.05 -6.36
C GLU A 202 -18.60 7.32 -5.00
N SER A 203 -18.00 6.13 -4.90
CA SER A 203 -17.91 5.39 -3.63
C SER A 203 -17.07 6.14 -2.58
N TYR A 204 -16.00 6.83 -2.98
CA TYR A 204 -15.23 7.66 -2.06
C TYR A 204 -15.99 8.90 -1.61
N ALA A 205 -16.76 9.50 -2.52
CA ALA A 205 -17.54 10.71 -2.25
C ALA A 205 -18.66 10.51 -1.21
N GLN A 206 -19.06 9.27 -0.95
CA GLN A 206 -20.05 8.92 0.08
C GLN A 206 -19.46 8.80 1.49
N GLY A 207 -18.14 8.77 1.62
CA GLY A 207 -17.45 8.59 2.90
C GLY A 207 -17.30 9.90 3.68
N ALA A 208 -17.20 9.80 5.01
CA ALA A 208 -16.99 10.94 5.90
C ALA A 208 -15.66 11.69 5.66
N THR A 209 -14.72 11.09 4.96
CA THR A 209 -13.39 11.65 4.62
C THR A 209 -13.27 12.05 3.16
N ALA A 210 -14.38 12.21 2.44
CA ALA A 210 -14.41 12.52 1.00
C ALA A 210 -13.55 13.75 0.63
N GLU A 211 -13.67 14.82 1.40
CA GLU A 211 -12.91 16.07 1.24
C GLU A 211 -11.38 15.94 1.44
N ARG A 212 -10.91 14.77 1.85
CA ARG A 212 -9.50 14.42 2.04
C ARG A 212 -9.04 13.34 1.05
N ILE A 213 -9.78 13.12 -0.03
CA ILE A 213 -9.45 12.14 -1.07
C ILE A 213 -9.22 12.87 -2.39
N TRP A 214 -8.11 12.57 -3.03
CA TRP A 214 -7.77 13.02 -4.38
C TRP A 214 -7.68 11.82 -5.31
N ALA A 215 -8.53 11.73 -6.32
CA ALA A 215 -8.49 10.59 -7.23
C ALA A 215 -7.22 10.60 -8.10
N GLY A 216 -6.41 9.56 -8.02
CA GLY A 216 -5.26 9.36 -8.90
C GLY A 216 -5.70 8.96 -10.31
N VAL A 217 -5.49 9.81 -11.29
CA VAL A 217 -5.80 9.55 -12.71
C VAL A 217 -4.53 9.13 -13.45
N GLY A 218 -4.54 7.94 -14.05
CA GLY A 218 -3.42 7.43 -14.85
C GLY A 218 -3.43 7.98 -16.27
N VAL A 219 -2.88 9.18 -16.50
CA VAL A 219 -2.94 9.85 -17.80
C VAL A 219 -2.18 9.10 -18.90
N TRP A 220 -1.12 8.36 -18.55
CA TRP A 220 -0.39 7.49 -19.50
C TRP A 220 -1.27 6.42 -20.17
N LEU A 221 -2.39 6.07 -19.55
CA LEU A 221 -3.34 5.11 -20.14
C LEU A 221 -4.02 5.67 -21.38
N PHE A 222 -3.96 6.99 -21.59
CA PHE A 222 -4.74 7.74 -22.56
C PHE A 222 -3.89 8.61 -23.51
N GLU A 223 -2.59 8.34 -23.66
CA GLU A 223 -1.69 9.09 -24.55
C GLU A 223 -2.24 9.31 -25.95
N LYS A 224 -2.97 8.31 -26.49
CA LYS A 224 -3.59 8.39 -27.83
C LYS A 224 -5.05 8.89 -27.80
N GLN A 225 -5.62 9.12 -26.65
CA GLN A 225 -7.01 9.51 -26.44
C GLN A 225 -7.13 10.45 -25.23
N PRO A 226 -6.48 11.63 -25.25
CA PRO A 226 -6.40 12.51 -24.08
C PRO A 226 -7.77 13.01 -23.60
N GLU A 227 -8.75 13.04 -24.49
CA GLU A 227 -10.15 13.35 -24.13
C GLU A 227 -10.73 12.39 -23.07
N ARG A 228 -10.26 11.15 -23.03
CA ARG A 228 -10.70 10.19 -22.01
C ARG A 228 -10.12 10.49 -20.63
N ALA A 229 -8.89 10.99 -20.56
CA ALA A 229 -8.33 11.49 -19.31
C ALA A 229 -9.12 12.71 -18.82
N ARG A 230 -9.47 13.63 -19.73
CA ARG A 230 -10.32 14.78 -19.41
C ARG A 230 -11.69 14.35 -18.88
N ASN A 231 -12.34 13.36 -19.50
CA ASN A 231 -13.60 12.82 -19.00
C ASN A 231 -13.48 12.28 -17.57
N GLN A 232 -12.34 11.66 -17.22
CA GLN A 232 -12.12 11.19 -15.84
C GLN A 232 -11.95 12.37 -14.86
N ILE A 233 -11.26 13.43 -15.26
CA ILE A 233 -11.16 14.67 -14.47
C ILE A 233 -12.55 15.29 -14.27
N ASP A 234 -13.37 15.36 -15.33
CA ASP A 234 -14.74 15.88 -15.24
C ASP A 234 -15.62 15.04 -14.31
N ILE A 235 -15.45 13.71 -14.32
CA ILE A 235 -16.13 12.81 -13.36
C ILE A 235 -15.74 13.17 -11.93
N VAL A 236 -14.45 13.36 -11.65
CA VAL A 236 -13.97 13.77 -10.32
C VAL A 236 -14.59 15.11 -9.92
N GLY A 237 -14.53 16.11 -10.79
CA GLY A 237 -15.07 17.44 -10.54
C GLY A 237 -16.59 17.48 -10.28
N ALA A 238 -17.32 16.42 -10.68
CA ALA A 238 -18.74 16.27 -10.41
C ALA A 238 -19.06 15.61 -9.05
N THR A 239 -18.06 15.29 -8.24
CA THR A 239 -18.22 14.60 -6.94
C THR A 239 -17.78 15.47 -5.77
N ALA A 240 -17.99 14.97 -4.55
CA ALA A 240 -17.62 15.66 -3.31
C ALA A 240 -16.20 15.36 -2.82
N ILE A 241 -15.36 14.65 -3.58
CA ILE A 241 -13.97 14.45 -3.19
C ILE A 241 -13.15 15.73 -3.46
N ALA A 242 -11.96 15.83 -2.84
CA ALA A 242 -11.15 17.05 -2.87
C ALA A 242 -10.65 17.45 -4.26
N GLY A 243 -10.41 16.46 -5.15
CA GLY A 243 -9.89 16.72 -6.49
C GLY A 243 -9.24 15.49 -7.12
N ASP A 244 -8.40 15.75 -8.11
CA ASP A 244 -7.65 14.71 -8.83
C ASP A 244 -6.14 14.96 -8.75
N ALA A 245 -5.38 13.89 -8.90
CA ALA A 245 -3.92 13.90 -9.01
C ALA A 245 -3.51 13.14 -10.28
N LEU A 246 -2.85 13.82 -11.19
CA LEU A 246 -2.45 13.24 -12.48
C LEU A 246 -1.12 12.49 -12.36
N PHE A 247 -1.06 11.27 -12.83
CA PHE A 247 0.15 10.47 -12.87
C PHE A 247 0.43 10.00 -14.31
N SER A 248 1.57 10.31 -14.92
CA SER A 248 2.63 11.16 -14.38
C SER A 248 2.97 12.27 -15.36
N TYR A 249 3.68 13.31 -14.91
CA TYR A 249 4.08 14.47 -15.71
C TYR A 249 4.90 14.09 -16.96
N ASP A 250 5.79 13.12 -16.84
CA ASP A 250 6.64 12.58 -17.91
C ASP A 250 5.88 11.69 -18.91
N SER A 251 4.58 11.51 -18.73
CA SER A 251 3.69 10.76 -19.62
C SER A 251 2.70 11.68 -20.38
N ILE A 252 2.96 12.99 -20.38
CA ILE A 252 2.12 14.01 -21.05
C ILE A 252 2.83 14.54 -22.30
#